data_705becd38759b2e564f36dc2ef545918
#
_entry.id   705becd38759b2e564f36dc2ef545918
#
_cell.length_a   1.000
_cell.length_b   1.000
_cell.length_c   1.000
_cell.angle_alpha   90.00
_cell.angle_beta   90.00
_cell.angle_gamma   90.00
#
_symmetry.space_group_name_H-M   'P 1'
#
loop_
_entity.id
_entity.type
_entity.pdbx_description
1 polymer ?
#
loop_
_entity_poly.entity_id
_entity_poly.type
_entity_poly.pdbx_seq_one_letter_code
_entity_poly.pdbx_strand_id
1 'polypeptide(L)'
;MFLEDNEIKKVLDTINGITPEDDVLKDMKAFFEETFDIKIFDYICDRLKDGQLRLRIIVWNGNDTKMFLCCPDRTLENKIKERFSESCRSHNLNNDFTDPNAYFAVVTDLISDLENMLMTDENMKKIDEVLAGFPEVKKHRYSLPTVFVFYETDKDIDINFENGLSGKISEEISSVLGSVAGLEGRSLGDVRFSSLETFEGRYKGNFHGFWLDH
;
A
#
# COMPACT_ATOMS: atom_id res chain seq x y z
N MET A 1 -3.78 6.47 6.97
CA MET A 1 -2.92 7.67 7.09
C MET A 1 -1.77 7.44 6.14
N PHE A 2 -1.69 8.26 5.09
CA PHE A 2 -0.78 8.07 3.96
C PHE A 2 0.57 8.75 4.20
N LEU A 3 1.61 8.27 3.51
CA LEU A 3 2.91 8.95 3.41
C LEU A 3 2.75 10.22 2.55
N GLU A 4 3.50 11.27 2.88
CA GLU A 4 3.60 12.46 2.03
C GLU A 4 4.60 12.20 0.88
N ASP A 5 4.49 12.94 -0.23
CA ASP A 5 5.32 12.76 -1.44
C ASP A 5 6.83 12.77 -1.13
N ASN A 6 7.28 13.66 -0.24
CA ASN A 6 8.67 13.75 0.21
C ASN A 6 9.11 12.55 1.04
N GLU A 7 8.19 11.95 1.80
CA GLU A 7 8.45 10.74 2.60
C GLU A 7 8.55 9.51 1.69
N ILE A 8 7.64 9.38 0.72
CA ILE A 8 7.69 8.33 -0.31
C ILE A 8 9.02 8.42 -1.06
N LYS A 9 9.40 9.63 -1.50
CA LYS A 9 10.68 9.84 -2.18
C LYS A 9 11.86 9.38 -1.31
N LYS A 10 11.90 9.74 -0.02
CA LYS A 10 12.95 9.31 0.91
C LYS A 10 13.05 7.79 0.97
N VAL A 11 11.91 7.10 1.13
CA VAL A 11 11.86 5.63 1.18
C VAL A 11 12.38 5.01 -0.12
N LEU A 12 11.97 5.54 -1.27
CA LEU A 12 12.44 5.09 -2.58
C LEU A 12 13.96 5.34 -2.76
N ASP A 13 14.47 6.48 -2.31
CA ASP A 13 15.91 6.78 -2.33
C ASP A 13 16.71 5.77 -1.47
N THR A 14 16.15 5.33 -0.34
CA THR A 14 16.74 4.26 0.51
C THR A 14 16.70 2.91 -0.21
N ILE A 15 15.56 2.53 -0.80
CA ILE A 15 15.41 1.28 -1.57
C ILE A 15 16.41 1.21 -2.73
N ASN A 16 16.62 2.33 -3.42
CA ASN A 16 17.54 2.45 -4.57
C ASN A 16 19.03 2.61 -4.16
N GLY A 17 19.35 2.63 -2.87
CA GLY A 17 20.70 2.83 -2.36
C GLY A 17 21.26 4.23 -2.60
N ILE A 18 20.41 5.22 -2.92
CA ILE A 18 20.79 6.64 -3.06
C ILE A 18 21.04 7.24 -1.67
N THR A 19 20.14 6.94 -0.72
CA THR A 19 20.33 7.27 0.70
C THR A 19 20.90 6.04 1.42
N PRO A 20 22.04 6.12 2.08
CA PRO A 20 22.60 4.99 2.84
C PRO A 20 21.72 4.67 4.05
N GLU A 21 21.56 3.38 4.32
CA GLU A 21 20.88 2.92 5.52
C GLU A 21 21.69 3.29 6.76
N ASP A 22 21.05 3.92 7.74
CA ASP A 22 21.64 4.14 9.04
C ASP A 22 21.66 2.84 9.87
N ASP A 23 22.38 2.86 10.99
CA ASP A 23 22.57 1.66 11.80
C ASP A 23 21.30 1.28 12.57
N VAL A 24 20.41 2.24 12.88
CA VAL A 24 19.08 1.95 13.46
C VAL A 24 18.21 1.21 12.46
N LEU A 25 18.21 1.61 11.18
CA LEU A 25 17.47 0.92 10.14
C LEU A 25 17.95 -0.52 9.95
N LYS A 26 19.27 -0.74 9.97
CA LYS A 26 19.86 -2.09 9.88
C LYS A 26 19.41 -2.98 11.04
N ASP A 27 19.48 -2.46 12.27
CA ASP A 27 19.00 -3.15 13.46
C ASP A 27 17.53 -3.51 13.39
N MET A 28 16.70 -2.56 12.92
CA MET A 28 15.27 -2.77 12.80
C MET A 28 14.93 -3.78 11.69
N LYS A 29 15.68 -3.77 10.56
CA LYS A 29 15.54 -4.78 9.50
C LYS A 29 15.80 -6.18 10.04
N ALA A 30 16.93 -6.38 10.75
CA ALA A 30 17.26 -7.66 11.37
C ALA A 30 16.16 -8.10 12.35
N PHE A 31 15.71 -7.20 13.23
CA PHE A 31 14.67 -7.50 14.20
C PHE A 31 13.33 -7.92 13.54
N PHE A 32 12.90 -7.20 12.50
CA PHE A 32 11.64 -7.52 11.81
C PHE A 32 11.72 -8.85 11.05
N GLU A 33 12.85 -9.14 10.40
CA GLU A 33 13.07 -10.40 9.71
C GLU A 33 13.12 -11.57 10.70
N GLU A 34 13.86 -11.46 11.81
CA GLU A 34 13.99 -12.51 12.83
C GLU A 34 12.70 -12.74 13.63
N THR A 35 11.94 -11.68 13.93
CA THR A 35 10.78 -11.77 14.84
C THR A 35 9.47 -12.02 14.11
N PHE A 36 9.31 -11.47 12.91
CA PHE A 36 8.03 -11.43 12.18
C PHE A 36 8.09 -12.05 10.79
N ASP A 37 9.28 -12.40 10.29
CA ASP A 37 9.52 -12.81 8.88
C ASP A 37 9.04 -11.75 7.87
N ILE A 38 9.23 -10.47 8.20
CA ILE A 38 8.81 -9.31 7.40
C ILE A 38 10.02 -8.46 7.05
N LYS A 39 10.11 -8.06 5.78
CA LYS A 39 11.10 -7.08 5.31
C LYS A 39 10.56 -5.67 5.43
N ILE A 40 11.26 -4.83 6.17
CA ILE A 40 11.00 -3.39 6.21
C ILE A 40 11.96 -2.64 5.27
N PHE A 41 11.53 -1.49 4.76
CA PHE A 41 12.31 -0.68 3.82
C PHE A 41 12.95 0.53 4.47
N ASP A 42 12.19 1.21 5.33
CA ASP A 42 12.64 2.41 6.04
C ASP A 42 11.82 2.58 7.32
N TYR A 43 12.17 3.59 8.10
CA TYR A 43 11.35 4.11 9.16
C TYR A 43 11.24 5.64 9.07
N ILE A 44 10.15 6.18 9.59
CA ILE A 44 9.92 7.63 9.65
C ILE A 44 9.51 8.00 11.07
N CYS A 45 10.24 8.96 11.63
CA CYS A 45 9.95 9.57 12.92
C CYS A 45 9.33 10.95 12.69
N ASP A 46 8.11 11.15 13.11
CA ASP A 46 7.42 12.43 12.94
C ASP A 46 6.66 12.87 14.20
N ARG A 47 6.15 14.09 14.17
CA ARG A 47 5.31 14.65 15.21
C ARG A 47 3.98 15.07 14.62
N LEU A 48 2.89 14.57 15.17
CA LEU A 48 1.54 14.91 14.75
C LEU A 48 1.19 16.36 15.15
N LYS A 49 0.11 16.88 14.57
CA LYS A 49 -0.39 18.26 14.84
C LYS A 49 -0.75 18.51 16.31
N ASP A 50 -1.12 17.48 17.05
CA ASP A 50 -1.40 17.53 18.49
C ASP A 50 -0.13 17.41 19.36
N GLY A 51 1.04 17.31 18.74
CA GLY A 51 2.33 17.20 19.41
C GLY A 51 2.75 15.78 19.73
N GLN A 52 1.92 14.76 19.49
CA GLN A 52 2.24 13.36 19.75
C GLN A 52 3.31 12.85 18.78
N LEU A 53 4.32 12.14 19.30
CA LEU A 53 5.37 11.53 18.50
C LEU A 53 4.91 10.20 17.91
N ARG A 54 5.31 9.93 16.68
CA ARG A 54 4.98 8.73 15.96
C ARG A 54 6.21 8.13 15.26
N LEU A 55 6.37 6.80 15.39
CA LEU A 55 7.26 5.98 14.59
C LEU A 55 6.42 5.25 13.54
N ARG A 56 6.75 5.44 12.27
CA ARG A 56 6.20 4.64 11.17
C ARG A 56 7.24 3.68 10.66
N ILE A 57 6.95 2.39 10.64
CA ILE A 57 7.76 1.35 10.01
C ILE A 57 7.17 1.08 8.63
N ILE A 58 7.98 1.18 7.60
CA ILE A 58 7.54 1.07 6.21
C ILE A 58 7.80 -0.35 5.71
N VAL A 59 6.71 -1.08 5.41
CA VAL A 59 6.72 -2.41 4.82
C VAL A 59 6.27 -2.35 3.36
N TRP A 60 6.31 -3.50 2.67
CA TRP A 60 6.03 -3.55 1.24
C TRP A 60 4.53 -3.41 0.93
N ASN A 61 3.70 -4.24 1.54
CA ASN A 61 2.28 -4.35 1.20
C ASN A 61 1.38 -4.60 2.42
N GLY A 62 0.07 -4.49 2.20
CA GLY A 62 -0.94 -4.62 3.26
C GLY A 62 -1.00 -6.00 3.93
N ASN A 63 -0.47 -7.06 3.32
CA ASN A 63 -0.41 -8.37 3.98
C ASN A 63 0.57 -8.34 5.15
N ASP A 64 1.69 -7.61 4.99
CA ASP A 64 2.69 -7.45 6.03
C ASP A 64 2.18 -6.60 7.21
N THR A 65 1.17 -5.74 6.99
CA THR A 65 0.58 -4.91 8.05
C THR A 65 -0.51 -5.62 8.85
N LYS A 66 -1.15 -6.67 8.32
CA LYS A 66 -2.35 -7.30 8.91
C LYS A 66 -2.14 -7.77 10.35
N MET A 67 -0.98 -8.36 10.67
CA MET A 67 -0.72 -8.85 12.03
C MET A 67 -0.68 -7.73 13.07
N PHE A 68 -0.26 -6.51 12.65
CA PHE A 68 -0.18 -5.36 13.54
C PHE A 68 -1.53 -4.68 13.73
N LEU A 69 -2.39 -4.70 12.72
CA LEU A 69 -3.74 -4.12 12.77
C LEU A 69 -4.70 -4.96 13.62
N CYS A 70 -4.50 -6.28 13.67
CA CYS A 70 -5.37 -7.22 14.37
C CYS A 70 -4.95 -7.53 15.80
N CYS A 71 -3.92 -6.84 16.35
CA CYS A 71 -3.39 -7.09 17.69
C CYS A 71 -3.99 -6.10 18.72
N PRO A 72 -5.07 -6.48 19.44
CA PRO A 72 -5.81 -5.55 20.29
C PRO A 72 -5.06 -5.14 21.57
N ASP A 73 -4.07 -5.90 22.00
CA ASP A 73 -3.34 -5.73 23.26
C ASP A 73 -2.05 -4.90 23.17
N ARG A 74 -1.76 -4.34 21.99
CA ARG A 74 -0.54 -3.55 21.69
C ARG A 74 0.79 -4.26 21.98
N THR A 75 0.79 -5.57 22.18
CA THR A 75 2.02 -6.33 22.50
C THR A 75 3.06 -6.17 21.39
N LEU A 76 2.64 -6.23 20.11
CA LEU A 76 3.54 -6.08 18.97
C LEU A 76 4.05 -4.63 18.84
N GLU A 77 3.18 -3.66 19.04
CA GLU A 77 3.57 -2.24 19.07
C GLU A 77 4.64 -1.99 20.14
N ASN A 78 4.46 -2.51 21.35
CA ASN A 78 5.41 -2.35 22.45
C ASN A 78 6.76 -2.99 22.13
N LYS A 79 6.79 -4.20 21.54
CA LYS A 79 8.04 -4.84 21.08
C LYS A 79 8.80 -3.99 20.07
N ILE A 80 8.10 -3.40 19.10
CA ILE A 80 8.68 -2.50 18.11
C ILE A 80 9.28 -1.27 18.78
N LYS A 81 8.54 -0.63 19.70
CA LYS A 81 8.99 0.58 20.41
C LYS A 81 10.20 0.31 21.29
N GLU A 82 10.18 -0.78 22.05
CA GLU A 82 11.30 -1.19 22.90
C GLU A 82 12.56 -1.41 22.08
N ARG A 83 12.47 -2.19 20.99
CA ARG A 83 13.61 -2.46 20.12
C ARG A 83 14.14 -1.20 19.43
N PHE A 84 13.24 -0.35 18.91
CA PHE A 84 13.63 0.91 18.28
C PHE A 84 14.35 1.86 19.27
N SER A 85 13.79 2.04 20.47
CA SER A 85 14.40 2.86 21.51
C SER A 85 15.76 2.31 21.97
N GLU A 86 15.91 0.99 22.05
CA GLU A 86 17.19 0.34 22.37
C GLU A 86 18.22 0.61 21.28
N SER A 87 17.86 0.47 20.00
CA SER A 87 18.73 0.77 18.88
C SER A 87 19.13 2.24 18.84
N CYS A 88 18.19 3.18 19.05
CA CYS A 88 18.50 4.60 19.16
C CYS A 88 19.54 4.88 20.27
N ARG A 89 19.39 4.27 21.44
CA ARG A 89 20.36 4.42 22.55
C ARG A 89 21.72 3.82 22.21
N SER A 90 21.78 2.63 21.62
CA SER A 90 23.03 1.93 21.29
C SER A 90 23.86 2.69 20.25
N HIS A 91 23.21 3.38 19.34
CA HIS A 91 23.86 4.23 18.33
C HIS A 91 24.00 5.70 18.75
N ASN A 92 23.76 6.02 20.03
CA ASN A 92 23.90 7.36 20.60
C ASN A 92 23.03 8.43 19.90
N LEU A 93 21.90 8.04 19.35
CA LEU A 93 20.92 8.98 18.83
C LEU A 93 20.17 9.60 20.01
N ASN A 94 20.60 10.81 20.39
CA ASN A 94 19.91 11.58 21.46
C ASN A 94 18.69 12.29 20.86
N ASN A 95 17.58 11.56 20.75
CA ASN A 95 16.32 12.06 20.21
C ASN A 95 15.14 11.65 21.11
N ASP A 96 13.96 12.19 20.80
CA ASP A 96 12.72 11.96 21.56
C ASP A 96 12.24 10.48 21.50
N PHE A 97 12.84 9.63 20.68
CA PHE A 97 12.47 8.22 20.49
C PHE A 97 13.31 7.23 21.33
N THR A 98 14.14 7.72 22.23
CA THR A 98 14.92 6.89 23.17
C THR A 98 14.08 6.35 24.35
N ASP A 99 12.91 6.93 24.62
CA ASP A 99 11.91 6.43 25.58
C ASP A 99 10.74 5.79 24.83
N PRO A 100 10.51 4.47 24.95
CA PRO A 100 9.40 3.79 24.25
C PRO A 100 8.02 4.23 24.69
N ASN A 101 7.90 4.95 25.82
CA ASN A 101 6.62 5.48 26.28
C ASN A 101 6.28 6.87 25.71
N ALA A 102 7.27 7.55 25.11
CA ALA A 102 7.09 8.90 24.58
C ALA A 102 6.37 8.95 23.22
N TYR A 103 6.22 7.82 22.53
CA TYR A 103 5.66 7.75 21.19
C TYR A 103 4.81 6.49 20.97
N PHE A 104 4.03 6.46 19.89
CA PHE A 104 3.39 5.26 19.40
C PHE A 104 4.01 4.80 18.08
N ALA A 105 3.89 3.51 17.77
CA ALA A 105 4.40 2.94 16.54
C ALA A 105 3.27 2.39 15.67
N VAL A 106 3.39 2.57 14.37
CA VAL A 106 2.51 2.00 13.35
C VAL A 106 3.33 1.37 12.23
N VAL A 107 2.76 0.36 11.60
CA VAL A 107 3.33 -0.25 10.39
C VAL A 107 2.52 0.22 9.20
N THR A 108 3.19 0.76 8.19
CA THR A 108 2.60 1.41 7.01
C THR A 108 3.01 0.70 5.74
N ASP A 109 2.08 0.55 4.84
CA ASP A 109 2.22 -0.12 3.55
C ASP A 109 2.63 0.88 2.46
N LEU A 110 3.81 0.66 1.88
CA LEU A 110 4.36 1.52 0.83
C LEU A 110 3.56 1.44 -0.47
N ILE A 111 3.10 0.26 -0.86
CA ILE A 111 2.40 0.08 -2.14
C ILE A 111 1.09 0.85 -2.17
N SER A 112 0.28 0.73 -1.12
CA SER A 112 -1.00 1.47 -1.06
C SER A 112 -0.79 2.99 -1.09
N ASP A 113 0.27 3.49 -0.44
CA ASP A 113 0.59 4.91 -0.45
C ASP A 113 1.06 5.39 -1.83
N LEU A 114 1.92 4.60 -2.51
CA LEU A 114 2.34 4.86 -3.89
C LEU A 114 1.17 4.84 -4.87
N GLU A 115 0.32 3.84 -4.80
CA GLU A 115 -0.85 3.73 -5.67
C GLU A 115 -1.81 4.90 -5.48
N ASN A 116 -2.06 5.32 -4.24
CA ASN A 116 -2.87 6.51 -3.96
C ASN A 116 -2.25 7.78 -4.55
N MET A 117 -0.92 7.95 -4.46
CA MET A 117 -0.21 9.08 -5.05
C MET A 117 -0.31 9.08 -6.58
N LEU A 118 -0.27 7.92 -7.22
CA LEU A 118 -0.31 7.76 -8.67
C LEU A 118 -1.72 7.88 -9.25
N MET A 119 -2.78 7.68 -8.46
CA MET A 119 -4.18 7.78 -8.90
C MET A 119 -4.67 9.23 -8.93
N THR A 120 -3.97 10.08 -9.67
CA THR A 120 -4.34 11.47 -9.94
C THR A 120 -5.51 11.59 -10.91
N ASP A 121 -6.20 12.73 -10.94
CA ASP A 121 -7.28 12.99 -11.91
C ASP A 121 -6.82 12.80 -13.37
N GLU A 122 -5.56 13.17 -13.67
CA GLU A 122 -4.97 12.98 -15.00
C GLU A 122 -4.80 11.49 -15.34
N ASN A 123 -4.28 10.68 -14.40
CA ASN A 123 -4.09 9.26 -14.63
C ASN A 123 -5.43 8.52 -14.66
N MET A 124 -6.39 8.88 -13.80
CA MET A 124 -7.75 8.33 -13.88
C MET A 124 -8.40 8.59 -15.24
N LYS A 125 -8.25 9.80 -15.80
CA LYS A 125 -8.74 10.10 -17.16
C LYS A 125 -8.06 9.24 -18.23
N LYS A 126 -6.77 9.00 -18.14
CA LYS A 126 -6.05 8.09 -19.07
C LYS A 126 -6.54 6.66 -18.94
N ILE A 127 -6.83 6.20 -17.71
CA ILE A 127 -7.41 4.89 -17.46
C ILE A 127 -8.83 4.79 -18.06
N ASP A 128 -9.66 5.85 -17.97
CA ASP A 128 -10.97 5.91 -18.62
C ASP A 128 -10.84 5.74 -20.14
N GLU A 129 -9.85 6.42 -20.75
CA GLU A 129 -9.56 6.30 -22.19
C GLU A 129 -9.11 4.89 -22.59
N VAL A 130 -8.27 4.26 -21.77
CA VAL A 130 -7.86 2.84 -21.95
C VAL A 130 -9.06 1.92 -21.87
N LEU A 131 -9.87 2.03 -20.81
CA LEU A 131 -11.04 1.17 -20.60
C LEU A 131 -12.10 1.34 -21.69
N ALA A 132 -12.26 2.54 -22.26
CA ALA A 132 -13.15 2.78 -23.40
C ALA A 132 -12.73 2.03 -24.67
N GLY A 133 -11.46 1.62 -24.78
CA GLY A 133 -10.95 0.77 -25.88
C GLY A 133 -11.35 -0.70 -25.77
N PHE A 134 -11.95 -1.15 -24.68
CA PHE A 134 -12.36 -2.53 -24.44
C PHE A 134 -13.90 -2.65 -24.44
N PRO A 135 -14.54 -3.10 -25.55
CA PRO A 135 -15.99 -3.17 -25.67
C PRO A 135 -16.64 -4.16 -24.69
N GLU A 136 -15.87 -5.09 -24.13
CA GLU A 136 -16.29 -6.03 -23.10
C GLU A 136 -16.51 -5.34 -21.75
N VAL A 137 -15.81 -4.23 -21.48
CA VAL A 137 -15.96 -3.42 -20.26
C VAL A 137 -17.25 -2.60 -20.38
N LYS A 138 -18.19 -2.84 -19.49
CA LYS A 138 -19.49 -2.14 -19.47
C LYS A 138 -19.53 -0.95 -18.54
N LYS A 139 -18.76 -1.04 -17.46
CA LYS A 139 -18.67 -0.01 -16.43
C LYS A 139 -17.36 -0.14 -15.68
N HIS A 140 -16.89 0.95 -15.11
CA HIS A 140 -15.82 0.90 -14.11
C HIS A 140 -16.13 1.88 -12.97
N ARG A 141 -15.45 1.70 -11.86
CA ARG A 141 -15.51 2.58 -10.69
C ARG A 141 -14.17 2.58 -9.97
N TYR A 142 -13.88 3.70 -9.33
CA TYR A 142 -12.71 3.87 -8.49
C TYR A 142 -13.08 3.79 -7.02
N SER A 143 -12.30 3.01 -6.26
CA SER A 143 -12.20 3.09 -4.82
C SER A 143 -10.71 3.08 -4.49
N LEU A 144 -10.12 4.25 -4.57
CA LEU A 144 -8.67 4.45 -4.58
C LEU A 144 -7.95 3.60 -3.51
N PRO A 145 -6.88 2.89 -3.90
CA PRO A 145 -6.25 2.86 -5.22
C PRO A 145 -6.86 1.84 -6.20
N THR A 146 -7.94 1.15 -5.84
CA THR A 146 -8.54 0.06 -6.61
C THR A 146 -9.39 0.56 -7.77
N VAL A 147 -9.23 -0.06 -8.94
CA VAL A 147 -10.10 0.12 -10.12
C VAL A 147 -11.00 -1.11 -10.26
N PHE A 148 -12.31 -0.92 -10.07
CA PHE A 148 -13.30 -1.97 -10.32
C PHE A 148 -13.78 -1.92 -11.76
N VAL A 149 -13.58 -3.01 -12.50
CA VAL A 149 -14.00 -3.19 -13.90
C VAL A 149 -15.16 -4.18 -13.95
N PHE A 150 -16.25 -3.79 -14.58
CA PHE A 150 -17.46 -4.61 -14.68
C PHE A 150 -17.70 -5.09 -16.11
N TYR A 151 -17.79 -6.41 -16.28
CA TYR A 151 -18.29 -7.06 -17.46
C TYR A 151 -19.84 -7.16 -17.41
N GLU A 152 -20.50 -7.69 -18.43
CA GLU A 152 -21.97 -7.81 -18.45
C GLU A 152 -22.44 -8.87 -17.44
N THR A 153 -21.91 -10.09 -17.53
CA THR A 153 -22.34 -11.27 -16.75
C THR A 153 -21.19 -11.89 -15.95
N ASP A 154 -21.55 -12.71 -14.95
CA ASP A 154 -20.55 -13.48 -14.18
C ASP A 154 -19.77 -14.44 -15.09
N LYS A 155 -20.42 -15.02 -16.11
CA LYS A 155 -19.77 -15.87 -17.10
C LYS A 155 -18.70 -15.13 -17.92
N ASP A 156 -18.90 -13.84 -18.20
CA ASP A 156 -17.92 -13.04 -18.93
C ASP A 156 -16.66 -12.81 -18.12
N ILE A 157 -16.73 -12.84 -16.80
CA ILE A 157 -15.54 -12.78 -15.93
C ILE A 157 -14.63 -13.98 -16.22
N ASP A 158 -15.19 -15.20 -16.17
CA ASP A 158 -14.43 -16.43 -16.41
C ASP A 158 -13.83 -16.46 -17.82
N ILE A 159 -14.65 -16.14 -18.84
CA ILE A 159 -14.22 -16.08 -20.24
C ILE A 159 -13.05 -15.10 -20.42
N ASN A 160 -13.15 -13.91 -19.83
CA ASN A 160 -12.15 -12.85 -20.01
C ASN A 160 -10.87 -13.09 -19.17
N PHE A 161 -10.95 -13.87 -18.11
CA PHE A 161 -9.78 -14.41 -17.45
C PHE A 161 -9.09 -15.50 -18.28
N GLU A 162 -9.85 -16.47 -18.79
CA GLU A 162 -9.32 -17.60 -19.58
C GLU A 162 -8.66 -17.13 -20.89
N ASN A 163 -9.26 -16.14 -21.59
CA ASN A 163 -8.72 -15.62 -22.85
C ASN A 163 -7.61 -14.56 -22.67
N GLY A 164 -7.28 -14.19 -21.42
CA GLY A 164 -6.23 -13.23 -21.08
C GLY A 164 -6.63 -11.76 -21.18
N LEU A 165 -7.89 -11.42 -21.49
CA LEU A 165 -8.34 -10.04 -21.63
C LEU A 165 -8.23 -9.27 -20.31
N SER A 166 -8.63 -9.89 -19.18
CA SER A 166 -8.51 -9.27 -17.85
C SER A 166 -7.05 -8.95 -17.50
N GLY A 167 -6.11 -9.85 -17.84
CA GLY A 167 -4.67 -9.61 -17.70
C GLY A 167 -4.20 -8.42 -18.53
N LYS A 168 -4.60 -8.35 -19.80
CA LYS A 168 -4.28 -7.23 -20.70
C LYS A 168 -4.80 -5.90 -20.17
N ILE A 169 -6.04 -5.84 -19.69
CA ILE A 169 -6.62 -4.63 -19.08
C ILE A 169 -5.79 -4.19 -17.87
N SER A 170 -5.41 -5.13 -16.99
CA SER A 170 -4.57 -4.83 -15.82
C SER A 170 -3.20 -4.28 -16.23
N GLU A 171 -2.56 -4.85 -17.25
CA GLU A 171 -1.28 -4.39 -17.79
C GLU A 171 -1.37 -2.97 -18.38
N GLU A 172 -2.42 -2.67 -19.15
CA GLU A 172 -2.64 -1.34 -19.74
C GLU A 172 -2.88 -0.29 -18.63
N ILE A 173 -3.67 -0.59 -17.61
CA ILE A 173 -3.86 0.29 -16.45
C ILE A 173 -2.54 0.52 -15.72
N SER A 174 -1.79 -0.54 -15.44
CA SER A 174 -0.46 -0.43 -14.81
C SER A 174 0.50 0.39 -15.65
N SER A 175 0.43 0.29 -16.98
CA SER A 175 1.23 1.11 -17.89
C SER A 175 0.92 2.62 -17.77
N VAL A 176 -0.34 2.99 -17.55
CA VAL A 176 -0.74 4.38 -17.29
C VAL A 176 -0.13 4.91 -15.99
N LEU A 177 -0.10 4.08 -14.94
CA LEU A 177 0.48 4.46 -13.65
C LEU A 177 2.01 4.52 -13.71
N GLY A 178 2.61 3.89 -14.73
CA GLY A 178 4.04 3.93 -14.98
C GLY A 178 4.85 2.99 -14.08
N SER A 179 6.17 3.07 -14.25
CA SER A 179 7.12 2.37 -13.40
C SER A 179 7.68 3.34 -12.36
N VAL A 180 7.84 2.88 -11.14
CA VAL A 180 8.54 3.61 -10.08
C VAL A 180 9.93 3.01 -9.93
N ALA A 181 10.97 3.86 -9.94
CA ALA A 181 12.35 3.41 -9.76
C ALA A 181 12.51 2.64 -8.43
N GLY A 182 13.14 1.47 -8.48
CA GLY A 182 13.23 0.53 -7.35
C GLY A 182 12.07 -0.46 -7.26
N LEU A 183 11.05 -0.35 -8.11
CA LEU A 183 9.89 -1.22 -8.16
C LEU A 183 9.73 -1.93 -9.52
N GLU A 184 10.82 -2.05 -10.27
CA GLU A 184 10.83 -2.65 -11.59
C GLU A 184 10.25 -4.06 -11.58
N GLY A 185 9.38 -4.35 -12.54
CA GLY A 185 8.71 -5.65 -12.67
C GLY A 185 7.52 -5.86 -11.73
N ARG A 186 7.08 -4.82 -11.00
CA ARG A 186 5.87 -4.87 -10.21
C ARG A 186 4.75 -4.10 -10.88
N SER A 187 3.58 -4.73 -10.93
CA SER A 187 2.35 -4.09 -11.40
C SER A 187 1.81 -3.19 -10.29
N LEU A 188 1.57 -1.93 -10.62
CA LEU A 188 0.90 -0.97 -9.75
C LEU A 188 -0.56 -0.83 -10.19
N GLY A 189 -1.43 -0.55 -9.25
CA GLY A 189 -2.88 -0.46 -9.46
C GLY A 189 -3.57 -1.80 -9.19
N ASP A 190 -4.39 -1.84 -8.14
CA ASP A 190 -5.27 -2.98 -7.84
C ASP A 190 -6.47 -2.93 -8.80
N VAL A 191 -6.54 -3.87 -9.75
CA VAL A 191 -7.65 -4.00 -10.69
C VAL A 191 -8.49 -5.20 -10.31
N ARG A 192 -9.76 -4.96 -9.99
CA ARG A 192 -10.71 -6.01 -9.62
C ARG A 192 -11.82 -6.11 -10.63
N PHE A 193 -12.08 -7.35 -11.06
CA PHE A 193 -13.08 -7.66 -12.07
C PHE A 193 -14.35 -8.21 -11.40
N SER A 194 -15.52 -7.75 -11.89
CA SER A 194 -16.82 -8.22 -11.47
C SER A 194 -17.81 -8.11 -12.67
N SER A 195 -19.10 -8.34 -12.42
CA SER A 195 -20.15 -8.21 -13.42
C SER A 195 -21.21 -7.20 -13.03
N LEU A 196 -21.89 -6.64 -14.02
CA LEU A 196 -23.12 -5.86 -13.80
C LEU A 196 -24.22 -6.74 -13.25
N GLU A 197 -24.29 -8.00 -13.66
CA GLU A 197 -25.25 -8.99 -13.16
C GLU A 197 -25.16 -9.10 -11.63
N THR A 198 -23.97 -9.32 -11.08
CA THR A 198 -23.76 -9.35 -9.62
C THR A 198 -23.96 -7.97 -8.99
N PHE A 199 -23.35 -6.92 -9.54
CA PHE A 199 -23.43 -5.58 -8.98
C PHE A 199 -24.86 -5.03 -8.89
N GLU A 200 -25.66 -5.20 -9.94
CA GLU A 200 -27.03 -4.72 -9.99
C GLU A 200 -28.03 -5.74 -9.39
N GLY A 201 -27.79 -7.03 -9.61
CA GLY A 201 -28.63 -8.11 -9.09
C GLY A 201 -28.56 -8.23 -7.57
N ARG A 202 -27.36 -8.46 -7.02
CA ARG A 202 -27.14 -8.70 -5.58
C ARG A 202 -27.08 -7.40 -4.76
N TYR A 203 -26.38 -6.38 -5.26
CA TYR A 203 -26.12 -5.14 -4.53
C TYR A 203 -27.06 -3.98 -4.92
N LYS A 204 -27.94 -4.18 -5.90
CA LYS A 204 -28.88 -3.14 -6.38
C LYS A 204 -28.18 -1.84 -6.80
N GLY A 205 -26.97 -1.95 -7.34
CA GLY A 205 -26.14 -0.81 -7.71
C GLY A 205 -25.51 -0.06 -6.51
N ASN A 206 -25.63 -0.58 -5.29
CA ASN A 206 -25.00 -0.01 -4.11
C ASN A 206 -23.51 -0.35 -4.07
N PHE A 207 -22.68 0.60 -4.52
CA PHE A 207 -21.24 0.41 -4.59
C PHE A 207 -20.57 0.24 -3.21
N HIS A 208 -21.07 0.91 -2.19
CA HIS A 208 -20.53 0.76 -0.83
C HIS A 208 -20.71 -0.66 -0.30
N GLY A 209 -21.93 -1.23 -0.45
CA GLY A 209 -22.18 -2.62 -0.05
C GLY A 209 -21.37 -3.61 -0.89
N PHE A 210 -21.22 -3.36 -2.20
CA PHE A 210 -20.39 -4.16 -3.08
C PHE A 210 -18.91 -4.15 -2.66
N TRP A 211 -18.37 -2.97 -2.39
CA TRP A 211 -16.97 -2.78 -1.99
C TRP A 211 -16.61 -3.48 -0.68
N LEU A 212 -17.54 -3.51 0.30
CA LEU A 212 -17.30 -4.19 1.58
C LEU A 212 -17.17 -5.71 1.47
N ASP A 213 -17.76 -6.32 0.42
CA ASP A 213 -17.74 -7.77 0.18
C ASP A 213 -16.59 -8.21 -0.75
N HIS A 214 -15.86 -7.27 -1.39
CA HIS A 214 -14.81 -7.49 -2.40
C HIS A 214 -13.49 -6.81 -2.04
#